data_f09afa91f5751fe0f6a24e2410850941
#
_entry.id   f09afa91f5751fe0f6a24e2410850941
#
_cell.length_a   1.000
_cell.length_b   1.000
_cell.length_c   1.000
_cell.angle_alpha   90.00
_cell.angle_beta   90.00
_cell.angle_gamma   90.00
#
_symmetry.space_group_name_H-M   'P 1'
#
loop_
_entity.id
_entity.type
_entity.pdbx_description
1 polymer ?
#
loop_
_entity_poly.entity_id
_entity_poly.type
_entity_poly.pdbx_seq_one_letter_code
_entity_poly.pdbx_strand_id
1 'polypeptide(L)'
;MIKRVAFVTFYYEAWDSLAEVYQRMLDDPRFEVLVVAIPRKLTGDTGWDDASGVSDFFAALGIDHVIGSADASELRDWAPDYVFINYPWQRNYQKSYRADELVKFTRIAYVPYYSLPLVNEPDAIGRPVLPGPDGRPGVAGHLYQQRSHQLASLVFTQDRFVREAYAATSRGADHVFFTGSPKVDALISAAGEIAVESAAHRHAGGGRTKVVWAPHHSYSPHWLNFGTFAQNYLEALDWATAHPEIDVVLRPHPFMFGTLVDREVISDSDLDAWLAAWDELPNTTIDSNSGPAELFVACDVLLTDGISFLAEYPLVTGKPSVFIENQGHWDFSELGELSAQASVRLNSFAEFVAGFDFILEAGLPDRSAEIAALREASSPYPGESASRIIEIVAADHSALVDPSVVTEVPWERQPGREPLEE
;
A
#
# COMPACT_ATOMS: atom_id res chain seq x y z
N MET A 1 -3.40 5.33 33.69
CA MET A 1 -2.34 6.30 33.34
C MET A 1 -2.56 6.65 31.87
N ILE A 2 -2.57 7.94 31.53
CA ILE A 2 -2.68 8.37 30.13
C ILE A 2 -1.36 8.04 29.44
N LYS A 3 -1.44 7.43 28.24
CA LYS A 3 -0.28 7.15 27.40
C LYS A 3 -0.07 8.23 26.37
N ARG A 4 1.16 8.70 26.22
CA ARG A 4 1.55 9.67 25.19
C ARG A 4 1.99 8.95 23.94
N VAL A 5 1.35 9.25 22.81
CA VAL A 5 1.58 8.57 21.53
C VAL A 5 1.91 9.59 20.45
N ALA A 6 3.11 9.51 19.88
CA ALA A 6 3.51 10.36 18.77
C ALA A 6 3.44 9.61 17.44
N PHE A 7 2.92 10.25 16.40
CA PHE A 7 2.92 9.76 15.02
C PHE A 7 3.97 10.54 14.24
N VAL A 8 5.06 9.84 13.84
CA VAL A 8 6.18 10.44 13.10
C VAL A 8 6.12 10.04 11.65
N THR A 9 5.96 10.97 10.75
CA THR A 9 5.86 10.69 9.32
C THR A 9 6.52 11.74 8.43
N PHE A 10 7.08 11.28 7.32
CA PHE A 10 7.50 12.06 6.17
C PHE A 10 6.78 11.61 4.89
N TYR A 11 6.25 10.36 4.88
CA TYR A 11 5.57 9.76 3.74
C TYR A 11 4.06 9.92 3.91
N TYR A 12 3.60 11.15 3.68
CA TYR A 12 2.21 11.53 3.91
C TYR A 12 1.23 10.84 2.96
N GLU A 13 1.66 10.39 1.78
CA GLU A 13 0.83 9.62 0.84
C GLU A 13 0.35 8.29 1.42
N ALA A 14 1.02 7.79 2.44
CA ALA A 14 0.64 6.59 3.17
C ALA A 14 0.08 6.87 4.56
N TRP A 15 -0.32 8.12 4.84
CA TRP A 15 -0.95 8.49 6.10
C TRP A 15 -2.23 7.68 6.39
N ASP A 16 -2.93 7.26 5.33
CA ASP A 16 -4.12 6.41 5.40
C ASP A 16 -3.91 5.10 6.19
N SER A 17 -2.67 4.59 6.28
CA SER A 17 -2.32 3.44 7.11
C SER A 17 -2.41 3.73 8.62
N LEU A 18 -2.30 4.99 9.03
CA LEU A 18 -2.30 5.44 10.42
C LEU A 18 -3.51 6.32 10.78
N ALA A 19 -4.18 6.89 9.80
CA ALA A 19 -5.21 7.91 9.99
C ALA A 19 -6.33 7.46 10.95
N GLU A 20 -6.86 6.26 10.78
CA GLU A 20 -7.93 5.74 11.63
C GLU A 20 -7.43 5.43 13.06
N VAL A 21 -6.19 4.96 13.19
CA VAL A 21 -5.55 4.73 14.51
C VAL A 21 -5.37 6.07 15.22
N TYR A 22 -4.87 7.08 14.51
CA TYR A 22 -4.71 8.44 15.02
C TYR A 22 -6.05 9.02 15.50
N GLN A 23 -7.08 9.00 14.65
CA GLN A 23 -8.37 9.59 14.96
C GLN A 23 -9.00 8.93 16.20
N ARG A 24 -9.00 7.60 16.26
CA ARG A 24 -9.55 6.88 17.42
C ARG A 24 -8.76 7.11 18.70
N MET A 25 -7.42 7.24 18.63
CA MET A 25 -6.61 7.59 19.80
C MET A 25 -6.85 9.03 20.24
N LEU A 26 -7.09 9.96 19.31
CA LEU A 26 -7.42 11.35 19.63
C LEU A 26 -8.74 11.46 20.41
N ASP A 27 -9.72 10.60 20.09
CA ASP A 27 -11.03 10.57 20.74
C ASP A 27 -11.04 9.73 22.05
N ASP A 28 -9.97 8.99 22.35
CA ASP A 28 -9.88 8.10 23.51
C ASP A 28 -9.13 8.75 24.68
N PRO A 29 -9.79 8.97 25.82
CA PRO A 29 -9.16 9.64 26.99
C PRO A 29 -7.97 8.87 27.61
N ARG A 30 -7.70 7.65 27.16
CA ARG A 30 -6.52 6.90 27.58
C ARG A 30 -5.23 7.39 26.93
N PHE A 31 -5.34 8.24 25.88
CA PHE A 31 -4.20 8.69 25.08
C PHE A 31 -4.10 10.22 25.02
N GLU A 32 -2.87 10.69 24.93
CA GLU A 32 -2.50 12.04 24.51
C GLU A 32 -1.69 11.89 23.22
N VAL A 33 -2.09 12.59 22.15
CA VAL A 33 -1.59 12.35 20.80
C VAL A 33 -0.82 13.55 20.28
N LEU A 34 0.31 13.30 19.62
CA LEU A 34 1.13 14.28 18.93
C LEU A 34 1.43 13.79 17.50
N VAL A 35 1.28 14.66 16.50
CA VAL A 35 1.74 14.40 15.14
C VAL A 35 3.01 15.20 14.87
N VAL A 36 4.04 14.56 14.34
CA VAL A 36 5.33 15.16 14.01
C VAL A 36 5.62 15.02 12.53
N ALA A 37 5.59 16.13 11.81
CA ALA A 37 5.94 16.22 10.40
C ALA A 37 7.48 16.35 10.28
N ILE A 38 8.15 15.37 9.68
CA ILE A 38 9.61 15.38 9.53
C ILE A 38 10.02 15.57 8.06
N PRO A 39 11.26 16.04 7.81
CA PRO A 39 11.79 16.22 6.47
C PRO A 39 11.68 14.94 5.62
N ARG A 40 11.32 15.13 4.36
CA ARG A 40 11.03 14.06 3.41
C ARG A 40 12.28 13.64 2.66
N LYS A 41 12.46 12.34 2.52
CA LYS A 41 13.40 11.72 1.58
C LYS A 41 12.78 10.41 1.09
N LEU A 42 12.51 10.30 -0.21
CA LEU A 42 12.04 9.06 -0.81
C LEU A 42 13.21 8.22 -1.33
N THR A 43 12.90 6.97 -1.64
CA THR A 43 13.89 6.09 -2.27
C THR A 43 14.21 6.59 -3.68
N GLY A 44 15.48 6.89 -3.93
CA GLY A 44 15.95 7.51 -5.18
C GLY A 44 16.33 8.98 -5.06
N ASP A 45 15.85 9.69 -4.02
CA ASP A 45 16.21 11.08 -3.80
C ASP A 45 17.67 11.21 -3.37
N THR A 46 18.36 12.22 -3.91
CA THR A 46 19.74 12.54 -3.58
C THR A 46 19.88 13.43 -2.34
N GLY A 47 18.80 14.07 -1.92
CA GLY A 47 18.76 15.02 -0.82
C GLY A 47 17.53 14.85 0.07
N TRP A 48 17.38 15.78 0.98
CA TRP A 48 16.22 15.91 1.85
C TRP A 48 15.40 17.12 1.41
N ASP A 49 14.10 16.95 1.24
CA ASP A 49 13.18 18.07 1.24
C ASP A 49 13.00 18.55 2.68
N ASP A 50 12.57 19.78 2.86
CA ASP A 50 12.13 20.25 4.17
C ASP A 50 10.79 19.58 4.57
N ALA A 51 10.31 19.86 5.78
CA ALA A 51 9.06 19.30 6.24
C ALA A 51 7.81 20.08 5.78
N SER A 52 7.95 21.11 4.93
CA SER A 52 6.83 22.00 4.56
C SER A 52 5.70 21.25 3.85
N GLY A 53 6.01 20.42 2.86
CA GLY A 53 5.01 19.62 2.15
C GLY A 53 4.25 18.64 3.05
N VAL A 54 4.93 18.05 4.04
CA VAL A 54 4.30 17.19 5.06
C VAL A 54 3.42 18.01 6.00
N SER A 55 3.89 19.20 6.40
CA SER A 55 3.14 20.14 7.24
C SER A 55 1.89 20.66 6.53
N ASP A 56 2.02 21.06 5.26
CA ASP A 56 0.89 21.53 4.44
C ASP A 56 -0.19 20.45 4.27
N PHE A 57 0.22 19.19 4.11
CA PHE A 57 -0.70 18.06 4.05
C PHE A 57 -1.53 17.93 5.34
N PHE A 58 -0.89 17.97 6.53
CA PHE A 58 -1.62 17.91 7.79
C PHE A 58 -2.48 19.14 8.05
N ALA A 59 -2.00 20.31 7.68
CA ALA A 59 -2.78 21.55 7.77
C ALA A 59 -4.05 21.47 6.90
N ALA A 60 -3.95 20.93 5.68
CA ALA A 60 -5.09 20.74 4.78
C ALA A 60 -6.13 19.74 5.35
N LEU A 61 -5.70 18.76 6.14
CA LEU A 61 -6.59 17.82 6.84
C LEU A 61 -7.12 18.38 8.18
N GLY A 62 -6.69 19.58 8.61
CA GLY A 62 -7.05 20.14 9.91
C GLY A 62 -6.45 19.37 11.09
N ILE A 63 -5.33 18.67 10.88
CA ILE A 63 -4.62 17.90 11.91
C ILE A 63 -3.58 18.81 12.58
N ASP A 64 -3.70 18.99 13.88
CA ASP A 64 -2.70 19.69 14.70
C ASP A 64 -1.39 18.87 14.71
N HIS A 65 -0.29 19.54 14.37
CA HIS A 65 1.02 18.89 14.26
C HIS A 65 2.16 19.86 14.60
N VAL A 66 3.32 19.31 14.83
CA VAL A 66 4.59 20.05 14.97
C VAL A 66 5.55 19.68 13.86
N ILE A 67 6.39 20.63 13.47
CA ILE A 67 7.50 20.36 12.54
C ILE A 67 8.66 19.81 13.36
N GLY A 68 9.17 18.66 12.95
CA GLY A 68 10.26 17.98 13.60
C GLY A 68 11.59 18.73 13.50
N SER A 69 12.30 18.82 14.61
CA SER A 69 13.62 19.44 14.70
C SER A 69 14.73 18.45 14.28
N ALA A 70 15.89 18.96 13.91
CA ALA A 70 17.01 18.12 13.48
C ALA A 70 17.51 17.13 14.57
N ASP A 71 17.28 17.43 15.85
CA ASP A 71 17.68 16.61 17.00
C ASP A 71 16.51 15.88 17.68
N ALA A 72 15.30 15.97 17.13
CA ALA A 72 14.06 15.43 17.69
C ALA A 72 13.77 15.91 19.13
N SER A 73 14.12 17.18 19.44
CA SER A 73 13.90 17.73 20.78
C SER A 73 12.41 17.78 21.15
N GLU A 74 11.51 18.07 20.22
CA GLU A 74 10.06 18.06 20.45
C GLU A 74 9.55 16.69 20.95
N LEU A 75 10.10 15.58 20.44
CA LEU A 75 9.77 14.24 20.95
C LEU A 75 10.39 14.00 22.32
N ARG A 76 11.68 14.35 22.51
CA ARG A 76 12.38 14.11 23.79
C ARG A 76 11.75 14.89 24.94
N ASP A 77 11.38 16.15 24.70
CA ASP A 77 10.76 17.02 25.69
C ASP A 77 9.32 16.58 26.00
N TRP A 78 8.59 16.14 24.97
CA TRP A 78 7.24 15.62 25.15
C TRP A 78 7.20 14.25 25.79
N ALA A 79 8.27 13.47 25.67
CA ALA A 79 8.48 12.15 26.28
C ALA A 79 7.34 11.14 25.96
N PRO A 80 7.16 10.74 24.70
CA PRO A 80 6.13 9.78 24.33
C PRO A 80 6.39 8.40 24.92
N ASP A 81 5.31 7.69 25.30
CA ASP A 81 5.36 6.28 25.61
C ASP A 81 5.57 5.42 24.36
N TYR A 82 5.00 5.89 23.23
CA TYR A 82 5.08 5.24 21.91
C TYR A 82 5.30 6.24 20.79
N VAL A 83 6.13 5.84 19.84
CA VAL A 83 6.22 6.49 18.51
C VAL A 83 5.69 5.52 17.47
N PHE A 84 4.66 5.93 16.73
CA PHE A 84 4.17 5.21 15.57
C PHE A 84 4.96 5.60 14.32
N ILE A 85 5.41 4.61 13.58
CA ILE A 85 6.03 4.75 12.26
C ILE A 85 5.36 3.76 11.30
N ASN A 86 5.27 4.14 10.02
CA ASN A 86 4.68 3.28 8.98
C ASN A 86 5.67 2.89 7.87
N TYR A 87 6.84 3.51 7.81
CA TYR A 87 7.84 3.29 6.78
C TYR A 87 9.07 2.57 7.35
N PRO A 88 9.49 1.41 6.81
CA PRO A 88 10.50 0.60 7.48
C PRO A 88 11.95 1.00 7.16
N TRP A 89 12.19 1.67 6.02
CA TRP A 89 13.53 1.96 5.50
C TRP A 89 14.19 3.11 6.25
N GLN A 90 15.15 2.80 7.13
CA GLN A 90 15.77 3.77 8.03
C GLN A 90 16.60 4.86 7.34
N ARG A 91 17.12 4.60 6.13
CA ARG A 91 17.80 5.59 5.31
C ARG A 91 16.92 6.79 4.90
N ASN A 92 15.62 6.62 4.97
CA ASN A 92 14.62 7.64 4.62
C ASN A 92 14.23 8.52 5.82
N TYR A 93 14.76 8.23 7.01
CA TYR A 93 14.61 9.06 8.22
C TYR A 93 15.87 9.85 8.50
N GLN A 94 15.73 11.11 8.89
CA GLN A 94 16.83 11.82 9.53
C GLN A 94 17.33 11.05 10.75
N LYS A 95 18.63 11.17 11.06
CA LYS A 95 19.30 10.35 12.08
C LYS A 95 18.52 10.30 13.40
N SER A 96 18.05 11.44 13.89
CA SER A 96 17.37 11.58 15.18
C SER A 96 16.01 10.85 15.27
N TYR A 97 15.39 10.56 14.11
CA TYR A 97 14.11 9.86 14.00
C TYR A 97 14.26 8.39 13.58
N ARG A 98 15.49 7.90 13.45
CA ARG A 98 15.72 6.47 13.18
C ARG A 98 15.39 5.62 14.39
N ALA A 99 15.02 4.38 14.14
CA ALA A 99 14.65 3.44 15.20
C ALA A 99 15.74 3.28 16.29
N ASP A 100 17.02 3.30 15.89
CA ASP A 100 18.17 3.23 16.83
C ASP A 100 18.22 4.41 17.82
N GLU A 101 17.73 5.58 17.42
CA GLU A 101 17.68 6.76 18.30
C GLU A 101 16.38 6.81 19.10
N LEU A 102 15.26 6.47 18.47
CA LEU A 102 13.95 6.48 19.13
C LEU A 102 13.88 5.47 20.28
N VAL A 103 14.40 4.26 20.07
CA VAL A 103 14.35 3.19 21.07
C VAL A 103 15.07 3.52 22.40
N LYS A 104 15.94 4.53 22.41
CA LYS A 104 16.66 5.00 23.59
C LYS A 104 15.76 5.67 24.63
N PHE A 105 14.59 6.17 24.23
CA PHE A 105 13.70 6.92 25.12
C PHE A 105 12.22 6.62 24.97
N THR A 106 11.81 5.89 23.91
CA THR A 106 10.42 5.56 23.65
C THR A 106 10.27 4.15 23.06
N ARG A 107 9.07 3.59 23.09
CA ARG A 107 8.72 2.36 22.39
C ARG A 107 8.33 2.70 20.94
N ILE A 108 8.62 1.79 20.02
CA ILE A 108 8.24 1.93 18.62
C ILE A 108 7.06 1.00 18.32
N ALA A 109 6.00 1.55 17.74
CA ALA A 109 4.88 0.81 17.18
C ALA A 109 4.94 0.94 15.66
N TYR A 110 5.04 -0.19 14.96
CA TYR A 110 5.13 -0.21 13.50
C TYR A 110 3.82 -0.70 12.88
N VAL A 111 3.24 0.12 12.01
CA VAL A 111 2.09 -0.22 11.16
C VAL A 111 2.54 -0.08 9.71
N PRO A 112 2.51 -1.13 8.88
CA PRO A 112 2.99 -1.04 7.50
C PRO A 112 2.21 -0.01 6.67
N TYR A 113 2.93 0.75 5.83
CA TYR A 113 2.37 1.77 4.95
C TYR A 113 1.60 1.18 3.76
N TYR A 114 1.94 -0.03 3.34
CA TYR A 114 1.27 -0.74 2.25
C TYR A 114 0.01 -1.46 2.77
N SER A 115 -0.97 -1.65 1.90
CA SER A 115 -2.23 -2.28 2.27
C SER A 115 -2.06 -3.76 2.60
N LEU A 116 -1.44 -4.50 1.67
CA LEU A 116 -1.30 -5.96 1.75
C LEU A 116 -0.02 -6.42 1.03
N PRO A 117 0.73 -7.39 1.60
CA PRO A 117 1.97 -7.92 1.02
C PRO A 117 1.66 -9.06 0.04
N LEU A 118 1.46 -8.75 -1.25
CA LEU A 118 1.00 -9.72 -2.23
C LEU A 118 2.12 -10.49 -2.96
N VAL A 119 3.39 -10.11 -2.80
CA VAL A 119 4.49 -10.69 -3.58
C VAL A 119 5.66 -11.13 -2.73
N ASN A 120 6.36 -12.14 -3.22
CA ASN A 120 7.65 -12.59 -2.71
C ASN A 120 8.78 -12.05 -3.61
N GLU A 121 9.89 -11.65 -3.00
CA GLU A 121 11.07 -11.26 -3.75
C GLU A 121 11.82 -12.52 -4.21
N PRO A 122 12.17 -12.63 -5.50
CA PRO A 122 12.91 -13.79 -6.01
C PRO A 122 14.30 -13.92 -5.39
N ASP A 123 14.74 -15.16 -5.12
CA ASP A 123 16.10 -15.46 -4.64
C ASP A 123 17.18 -14.98 -5.63
N ALA A 124 16.84 -14.94 -6.92
CA ALA A 124 17.76 -14.57 -8.00
C ALA A 124 18.33 -13.16 -7.95
N ILE A 125 17.75 -12.26 -7.14
CA ILE A 125 18.29 -10.90 -6.98
C ILE A 125 19.38 -10.80 -5.90
N GLY A 126 19.81 -11.92 -5.35
CA GLY A 126 20.98 -12.01 -4.47
C GLY A 126 20.78 -11.44 -3.06
N ARG A 127 19.53 -11.29 -2.63
CA ARG A 127 19.22 -10.92 -1.24
C ARG A 127 18.97 -12.18 -0.41
N PRO A 128 19.42 -12.19 0.87
CA PRO A 128 19.19 -13.33 1.73
C PRO A 128 17.70 -13.62 1.91
N VAL A 129 17.34 -14.88 1.70
CA VAL A 129 16.01 -15.39 2.02
C VAL A 129 16.08 -16.05 3.40
N LEU A 130 15.17 -15.69 4.27
CA LEU A 130 15.00 -16.37 5.55
C LEU A 130 14.31 -17.71 5.31
N PRO A 131 14.78 -18.81 5.94
CA PRO A 131 14.10 -20.08 5.81
C PRO A 131 12.65 -19.96 6.30
N GLY A 132 11.71 -20.44 5.50
CA GLY A 132 10.32 -20.50 5.90
C GLY A 132 10.06 -21.54 6.99
N PRO A 133 9.00 -21.43 7.76
CA PRO A 133 8.57 -22.46 8.70
C PRO A 133 8.18 -23.75 7.95
N ASP A 134 8.46 -24.89 8.54
CA ASP A 134 8.02 -26.22 8.08
C ASP A 134 8.39 -26.56 6.61
N GLY A 135 9.53 -26.04 6.11
CA GLY A 135 10.04 -26.32 4.78
C GLY A 135 9.29 -25.57 3.66
N ARG A 136 8.48 -24.57 3.97
CA ARG A 136 7.90 -23.64 3.00
C ARG A 136 9.00 -22.76 2.38
N PRO A 137 8.76 -22.17 1.20
CA PRO A 137 9.64 -21.16 0.65
C PRO A 137 9.96 -20.08 1.69
N GLY A 138 11.21 -19.65 1.74
CA GLY A 138 11.62 -18.58 2.64
C GLY A 138 11.00 -17.23 2.25
N VAL A 139 11.08 -16.27 3.15
CA VAL A 139 10.65 -14.89 2.92
C VAL A 139 11.84 -13.98 2.78
N ALA A 140 11.71 -12.94 1.97
CA ALA A 140 12.74 -11.93 1.80
C ALA A 140 12.95 -11.19 3.13
N GLY A 141 14.08 -11.47 3.79
CA GLY A 141 14.38 -10.92 5.11
C GLY A 141 14.39 -9.40 5.16
N HIS A 142 14.76 -8.73 4.04
CA HIS A 142 14.74 -7.27 3.99
C HIS A 142 13.33 -6.67 4.12
N LEU A 143 12.26 -7.42 3.87
CA LEU A 143 10.88 -6.95 4.07
C LEU A 143 10.44 -7.01 5.54
N TYR A 144 11.02 -7.93 6.34
CA TYR A 144 10.53 -8.23 7.69
C TYR A 144 11.59 -8.11 8.79
N GLN A 145 12.85 -7.86 8.43
CA GLN A 145 13.97 -7.79 9.38
C GLN A 145 14.74 -6.46 9.31
N GLN A 146 14.08 -5.38 8.92
CA GLN A 146 14.66 -4.04 8.99
C GLN A 146 14.90 -3.64 10.46
N ARG A 147 15.80 -2.68 10.71
CA ARG A 147 16.04 -2.15 12.07
C ARG A 147 14.77 -1.65 12.74
N SER A 148 13.88 -1.00 11.98
CA SER A 148 12.55 -0.61 12.45
C SER A 148 11.75 -1.78 13.01
N HIS A 149 11.78 -2.94 12.35
CA HIS A 149 11.07 -4.13 12.78
C HIS A 149 11.73 -4.77 14.00
N GLN A 150 13.06 -4.85 13.99
CA GLN A 150 13.82 -5.46 15.12
C GLN A 150 13.73 -4.64 16.40
N LEU A 151 13.66 -3.30 16.29
CA LEU A 151 13.60 -2.38 17.44
C LEU A 151 12.17 -2.00 17.83
N ALA A 152 11.16 -2.39 17.05
CA ALA A 152 9.78 -2.16 17.43
C ALA A 152 9.39 -2.97 18.67
N SER A 153 8.70 -2.33 19.61
CA SER A 153 8.04 -3.00 20.73
C SER A 153 6.79 -3.72 20.28
N LEU A 154 6.08 -3.14 19.29
CA LEU A 154 4.85 -3.67 18.70
C LEU A 154 4.94 -3.57 17.17
N VAL A 155 4.66 -4.66 16.49
CA VAL A 155 4.51 -4.72 15.03
C VAL A 155 3.11 -5.21 14.74
N PHE A 156 2.38 -4.45 13.91
CA PHE A 156 1.03 -4.80 13.50
C PHE A 156 1.03 -5.32 12.06
N THR A 157 0.33 -6.43 11.82
CA THR A 157 0.30 -7.07 10.50
C THR A 157 -1.09 -7.09 9.92
N GLN A 158 -1.15 -6.97 8.58
CA GLN A 158 -2.39 -6.90 7.84
C GLN A 158 -3.01 -8.26 7.57
N ASP A 159 -2.20 -9.33 7.60
CA ASP A 159 -2.64 -10.69 7.33
C ASP A 159 -1.94 -11.70 8.23
N ARG A 160 -2.45 -12.93 8.23
CA ARG A 160 -1.94 -14.01 9.09
C ARG A 160 -0.56 -14.53 8.65
N PHE A 161 -0.26 -14.49 7.34
CA PHE A 161 0.97 -15.09 6.79
C PHE A 161 2.20 -14.24 7.13
N VAL A 162 2.06 -12.93 7.19
CA VAL A 162 3.14 -12.00 7.56
C VAL A 162 3.64 -12.27 8.98
N ARG A 163 2.78 -12.65 9.91
CA ARG A 163 3.20 -13.02 11.25
C ARG A 163 4.13 -14.26 11.24
N GLU A 164 3.86 -15.23 10.36
CA GLU A 164 4.73 -16.40 10.16
C GLU A 164 6.08 -15.99 9.55
N ALA A 165 6.09 -15.02 8.62
CA ALA A 165 7.31 -14.45 8.08
C ALA A 165 8.18 -13.81 9.17
N TYR A 166 7.59 -13.03 10.09
CA TYR A 166 8.30 -12.49 11.24
C TYR A 166 8.87 -13.58 12.17
N ALA A 167 8.17 -14.70 12.32
CA ALA A 167 8.65 -15.82 13.15
C ALA A 167 9.96 -16.42 12.63
N ALA A 168 10.25 -16.29 11.32
CA ALA A 168 11.51 -16.71 10.71
C ALA A 168 12.65 -15.70 10.90
N THR A 169 12.38 -14.50 11.40
CA THR A 169 13.41 -13.48 11.67
C THR A 169 14.16 -13.75 12.98
N SER A 170 15.33 -13.12 13.15
CA SER A 170 16.12 -13.25 14.38
C SER A 170 15.38 -12.75 15.64
N ARG A 171 14.46 -11.79 15.47
CA ARG A 171 13.64 -11.25 16.56
C ARG A 171 12.47 -12.15 16.93
N GLY A 172 12.01 -13.02 16.01
CA GLY A 172 10.80 -13.82 16.16
C GLY A 172 9.53 -12.99 16.11
N ALA A 173 8.39 -13.57 16.48
CA ALA A 173 7.06 -12.97 16.31
C ALA A 173 6.31 -12.66 17.61
N ASP A 174 6.97 -12.67 18.78
CA ASP A 174 6.28 -12.42 20.07
C ASP A 174 5.75 -10.99 20.20
N HIS A 175 6.35 -10.03 19.49
CA HIS A 175 5.96 -8.63 19.44
C HIS A 175 5.10 -8.30 18.21
N VAL A 176 4.66 -9.31 17.43
CA VAL A 176 3.93 -9.17 16.18
C VAL A 176 2.47 -9.59 16.34
N PHE A 177 1.57 -8.69 16.03
CA PHE A 177 0.13 -8.85 16.23
C PHE A 177 -0.61 -8.77 14.91
N PHE A 178 -1.38 -9.79 14.60
CA PHE A 178 -2.28 -9.76 13.45
C PHE A 178 -3.55 -8.97 13.83
N THR A 179 -3.72 -7.79 13.25
CA THR A 179 -4.83 -6.88 13.53
C THR A 179 -5.71 -6.60 12.32
N GLY A 180 -5.27 -6.94 11.14
CA GLY A 180 -5.84 -6.47 9.88
C GLY A 180 -5.21 -5.13 9.45
N SER A 181 -5.73 -4.54 8.38
CA SER A 181 -5.25 -3.29 7.81
C SER A 181 -6.21 -2.13 8.08
N PRO A 182 -5.84 -1.12 8.89
CA PRO A 182 -6.66 0.07 9.09
C PRO A 182 -7.00 0.78 7.78
N LYS A 183 -6.06 0.81 6.82
CA LYS A 183 -6.26 1.37 5.50
C LYS A 183 -7.36 0.64 4.71
N VAL A 184 -7.37 -0.69 4.71
CA VAL A 184 -8.39 -1.49 4.02
C VAL A 184 -9.75 -1.31 4.70
N ASP A 185 -9.80 -1.29 6.02
CA ASP A 185 -11.05 -1.03 6.77
C ASP A 185 -11.62 0.34 6.44
N ALA A 186 -10.78 1.38 6.36
CA ALA A 186 -11.19 2.72 5.97
C ALA A 186 -11.74 2.78 4.54
N LEU A 187 -11.08 2.07 3.60
CA LEU A 187 -11.56 1.95 2.22
C LEU A 187 -12.94 1.27 2.15
N ILE A 188 -13.13 0.19 2.89
CA ILE A 188 -14.42 -0.52 2.94
C ILE A 188 -15.52 0.40 3.49
N SER A 189 -15.24 1.13 4.58
CA SER A 189 -16.18 2.07 5.19
C SER A 189 -16.56 3.18 4.21
N ALA A 190 -15.56 3.86 3.63
CA ALA A 190 -15.77 4.95 2.67
C ALA A 190 -16.56 4.48 1.45
N ALA A 191 -16.23 3.32 0.89
CA ALA A 191 -16.97 2.75 -0.23
C ALA A 191 -18.43 2.43 0.12
N GLY A 192 -18.68 1.96 1.34
CA GLY A 192 -20.03 1.72 1.84
C GLY A 192 -20.86 2.99 1.91
N GLU A 193 -20.29 4.08 2.43
CA GLU A 193 -20.94 5.39 2.52
C GLU A 193 -21.28 5.95 1.13
N ILE A 194 -20.29 5.94 0.22
CA ILE A 194 -20.46 6.41 -1.18
C ILE A 194 -21.52 5.56 -1.91
N ALA A 195 -21.54 4.24 -1.70
CA ALA A 195 -22.52 3.35 -2.32
C ALA A 195 -23.95 3.68 -1.88
N VAL A 196 -24.16 4.01 -0.60
CA VAL A 196 -25.47 4.42 -0.06
C VAL A 196 -25.91 5.75 -0.68
N GLU A 197 -25.03 6.75 -0.73
CA GLU A 197 -25.34 8.05 -1.35
C GLU A 197 -25.63 7.91 -2.85
N SER A 198 -24.82 7.13 -3.57
CA SER A 198 -25.01 6.87 -5.00
C SER A 198 -26.31 6.11 -5.29
N ALA A 199 -26.73 5.17 -4.43
CA ALA A 199 -28.01 4.48 -4.56
C ALA A 199 -29.20 5.42 -4.42
N ALA A 200 -29.10 6.42 -3.52
CA ALA A 200 -30.13 7.44 -3.35
C ALA A 200 -30.29 8.35 -4.59
N HIS A 201 -29.22 8.54 -5.36
CA HIS A 201 -29.20 9.39 -6.56
C HIS A 201 -29.49 8.64 -7.88
N ARG A 202 -29.34 7.30 -7.90
CA ARG A 202 -29.49 6.47 -9.13
C ARG A 202 -30.94 6.26 -9.60
N HIS A 203 -31.92 6.90 -9.02
CA HIS A 203 -33.34 6.78 -9.44
C HIS A 203 -33.68 7.50 -10.77
N ALA A 204 -32.69 8.04 -11.51
CA ALA A 204 -32.90 8.78 -12.74
C ALA A 204 -31.86 8.42 -13.83
N GLY A 205 -32.13 7.32 -14.56
CA GLY A 205 -31.55 7.11 -15.90
C GLY A 205 -30.32 6.20 -15.96
N GLY A 206 -30.34 5.23 -16.85
CA GLY A 206 -29.26 4.29 -17.13
C GLY A 206 -27.96 5.02 -17.49
N GLY A 207 -26.93 4.86 -16.66
CA GLY A 207 -25.58 5.31 -16.95
C GLY A 207 -24.91 4.40 -17.98
N ARG A 208 -23.87 4.92 -18.66
CA ARG A 208 -23.00 4.11 -19.51
C ARG A 208 -22.18 3.15 -18.63
N THR A 209 -21.86 1.98 -19.15
CA THR A 209 -20.94 1.07 -18.49
C THR A 209 -19.59 1.74 -18.33
N LYS A 210 -19.03 1.70 -17.12
CA LYS A 210 -17.75 2.30 -16.80
C LYS A 210 -16.68 1.22 -16.57
N VAL A 211 -15.69 1.23 -17.44
CA VAL A 211 -14.50 0.39 -17.33
C VAL A 211 -13.34 1.23 -16.80
N VAL A 212 -12.77 0.83 -15.68
CA VAL A 212 -11.58 1.46 -15.13
C VAL A 212 -10.37 0.59 -15.46
N TRP A 213 -9.37 1.18 -16.10
CA TRP A 213 -8.08 0.55 -16.37
C TRP A 213 -7.01 1.16 -15.44
N ALA A 214 -6.47 0.34 -14.54
CA ALA A 214 -5.55 0.75 -13.50
C ALA A 214 -4.20 0.03 -13.63
N PRO A 215 -3.32 0.47 -14.56
CA PRO A 215 -2.03 -0.17 -14.78
C PRO A 215 -0.98 0.26 -13.75
N HIS A 216 -0.09 -0.70 -13.44
CA HIS A 216 1.02 -0.55 -12.50
C HIS A 216 2.28 0.00 -13.19
N HIS A 217 3.21 0.55 -12.41
CA HIS A 217 4.42 1.23 -12.89
C HIS A 217 5.69 0.36 -12.92
N SER A 218 5.59 -0.94 -12.63
CA SER A 218 6.77 -1.81 -12.55
C SER A 218 7.06 -2.51 -13.87
N TYR A 219 8.17 -2.13 -14.50
CA TYR A 219 8.62 -2.64 -15.81
C TYR A 219 10.04 -3.21 -15.76
N SER A 220 10.45 -3.82 -14.65
CA SER A 220 11.77 -4.39 -14.49
C SER A 220 11.70 -5.78 -13.88
N PRO A 221 12.32 -6.81 -14.49
CA PRO A 221 12.39 -8.14 -13.89
C PRO A 221 13.13 -8.17 -12.55
N HIS A 222 13.91 -7.13 -12.26
CA HIS A 222 14.60 -6.97 -10.98
C HIS A 222 13.76 -6.23 -9.92
N TRP A 223 12.53 -5.86 -10.25
CA TRP A 223 11.63 -5.19 -9.32
C TRP A 223 10.17 -5.34 -9.75
N LEU A 224 9.43 -6.20 -9.09
CA LEU A 224 7.99 -6.47 -9.23
C LEU A 224 7.55 -6.96 -10.62
N ASN A 225 7.78 -6.19 -11.67
CA ASN A 225 7.51 -6.49 -13.08
C ASN A 225 6.05 -6.82 -13.44
N PHE A 226 5.10 -6.11 -12.83
CA PHE A 226 3.67 -6.32 -13.07
C PHE A 226 3.13 -5.54 -14.27
N GLY A 227 3.72 -4.38 -14.61
CA GLY A 227 3.18 -3.45 -15.60
C GLY A 227 2.96 -4.07 -16.98
N THR A 228 1.77 -3.89 -17.53
CA THR A 228 1.38 -4.34 -18.87
C THR A 228 0.93 -3.19 -19.79
N PHE A 229 0.93 -1.94 -19.33
CA PHE A 229 0.49 -0.79 -20.13
C PHE A 229 1.21 -0.73 -21.48
N ALA A 230 2.54 -0.88 -21.48
CA ALA A 230 3.35 -0.77 -22.68
C ALA A 230 3.01 -1.82 -23.77
N GLN A 231 2.50 -2.98 -23.38
CA GLN A 231 2.06 -4.02 -24.29
C GLN A 231 0.64 -3.79 -24.82
N ASN A 232 -0.19 -3.03 -24.07
CA ASN A 232 -1.64 -2.98 -24.28
C ASN A 232 -2.17 -1.60 -24.67
N TYR A 233 -1.37 -0.52 -24.56
CA TYR A 233 -1.86 0.86 -24.67
C TYR A 233 -2.46 1.19 -26.05
N LEU A 234 -1.86 0.69 -27.16
CA LEU A 234 -2.40 0.88 -28.50
C LEU A 234 -3.73 0.15 -28.70
N GLU A 235 -3.79 -1.12 -28.26
CA GLU A 235 -5.01 -1.92 -28.35
C GLU A 235 -6.14 -1.33 -27.48
N ALA A 236 -5.80 -0.80 -26.30
CA ALA A 236 -6.77 -0.13 -25.43
C ALA A 236 -7.36 1.15 -26.07
N LEU A 237 -6.54 1.93 -26.78
CA LEU A 237 -7.01 3.09 -27.54
C LEU A 237 -7.93 2.69 -28.70
N ASP A 238 -7.54 1.67 -29.46
CA ASP A 238 -8.36 1.13 -30.57
C ASP A 238 -9.69 0.60 -30.04
N TRP A 239 -9.67 -0.13 -28.93
CA TRP A 239 -10.88 -0.64 -28.30
C TRP A 239 -11.79 0.47 -27.78
N ALA A 240 -11.25 1.48 -27.08
CA ALA A 240 -12.03 2.62 -26.61
C ALA A 240 -12.65 3.42 -27.76
N THR A 241 -11.93 3.54 -28.89
CA THR A 241 -12.43 4.17 -30.13
C THR A 241 -13.59 3.38 -30.72
N ALA A 242 -13.53 2.05 -30.70
CA ALA A 242 -14.56 1.17 -31.25
C ALA A 242 -15.82 1.08 -30.34
N HIS A 243 -15.72 1.45 -29.07
CA HIS A 243 -16.80 1.36 -28.09
C HIS A 243 -17.18 2.73 -27.49
N PRO A 244 -17.69 3.68 -28.31
CA PRO A 244 -18.03 5.01 -27.82
C PRO A 244 -19.17 5.03 -26.79
N GLU A 245 -19.91 3.93 -26.60
CA GLU A 245 -20.96 3.72 -25.60
C GLU A 245 -20.43 3.35 -24.21
N ILE A 246 -19.14 3.02 -24.08
CA ILE A 246 -18.48 2.65 -22.82
C ILE A 246 -17.67 3.85 -22.32
N ASP A 247 -17.77 4.19 -21.04
CA ASP A 247 -16.88 5.14 -20.39
C ASP A 247 -15.62 4.43 -19.92
N VAL A 248 -14.47 4.83 -20.47
CA VAL A 248 -13.16 4.22 -20.13
C VAL A 248 -12.32 5.20 -19.32
N VAL A 249 -12.02 4.84 -18.09
CA VAL A 249 -11.22 5.65 -17.19
C VAL A 249 -9.85 5.03 -17.01
N LEU A 250 -8.80 5.72 -17.43
CA LEU A 250 -7.44 5.34 -17.11
C LEU A 250 -7.08 5.86 -15.72
N ARG A 251 -6.71 4.96 -14.82
CA ARG A 251 -6.19 5.28 -13.48
C ARG A 251 -4.73 4.84 -13.38
N PRO A 252 -3.77 5.62 -13.92
CA PRO A 252 -2.38 5.24 -13.88
C PRO A 252 -1.84 5.29 -12.45
N HIS A 253 -0.92 4.39 -12.12
CA HIS A 253 -0.09 4.59 -10.92
C HIS A 253 0.67 5.93 -11.04
N PRO A 254 0.80 6.73 -9.97
CA PRO A 254 1.41 8.06 -10.05
C PRO A 254 2.79 8.12 -10.74
N PHE A 255 3.58 7.06 -10.61
CA PHE A 255 4.92 6.97 -11.22
C PHE A 255 4.94 6.31 -12.61
N MET A 256 3.79 5.89 -13.16
CA MET A 256 3.77 5.05 -14.35
C MET A 256 4.36 5.74 -15.58
N PHE A 257 3.86 6.90 -15.92
CA PHE A 257 4.30 7.60 -17.14
C PHE A 257 5.78 7.99 -17.08
N GLY A 258 6.23 8.53 -15.93
CA GLY A 258 7.65 8.81 -15.71
C GLY A 258 8.51 7.55 -15.84
N THR A 259 8.09 6.44 -15.23
CA THR A 259 8.84 5.17 -15.32
C THR A 259 8.93 4.63 -16.74
N LEU A 260 7.86 4.76 -17.53
CA LEU A 260 7.84 4.31 -18.93
C LEU A 260 8.88 5.04 -19.78
N VAL A 261 8.97 6.36 -19.62
CA VAL A 261 9.93 7.21 -20.34
C VAL A 261 11.35 7.04 -19.79
N ASP A 262 11.56 7.15 -18.49
CA ASP A 262 12.86 7.06 -17.84
C ASP A 262 13.57 5.72 -18.09
N ARG A 263 12.80 4.65 -18.29
CA ARG A 263 13.33 3.31 -18.60
C ARG A 263 13.30 2.97 -20.09
N GLU A 264 13.01 3.94 -20.93
CA GLU A 264 12.94 3.76 -22.40
C GLU A 264 11.98 2.60 -22.81
N VAL A 265 10.91 2.36 -22.04
CA VAL A 265 9.89 1.34 -22.36
C VAL A 265 8.97 1.85 -23.47
N ILE A 266 8.61 3.14 -23.40
CA ILE A 266 7.88 3.88 -24.47
C ILE A 266 8.64 5.19 -24.66
N SER A 267 8.77 5.66 -25.91
CA SER A 267 9.40 6.97 -26.14
C SER A 267 8.45 8.09 -25.65
N ASP A 268 9.03 9.21 -25.23
CA ASP A 268 8.28 10.39 -24.80
C ASP A 268 7.29 10.84 -25.89
N SER A 269 7.76 10.90 -27.15
CA SER A 269 6.91 11.29 -28.30
C SER A 269 5.75 10.32 -28.57
N ASP A 270 5.93 9.01 -28.38
CA ASP A 270 4.87 8.03 -28.58
C ASP A 270 3.85 8.10 -27.45
N LEU A 271 4.32 8.32 -26.22
CA LEU A 271 3.45 8.51 -25.05
C LEU A 271 2.61 9.78 -25.20
N ASP A 272 3.24 10.91 -25.58
CA ASP A 272 2.54 12.17 -25.79
C ASP A 272 1.49 12.06 -26.91
N ALA A 273 1.82 11.40 -28.03
CA ALA A 273 0.88 11.17 -29.12
C ALA A 273 -0.31 10.31 -28.68
N TRP A 274 -0.07 9.28 -27.88
CA TRP A 274 -1.11 8.43 -27.33
C TRP A 274 -2.01 9.18 -26.34
N LEU A 275 -1.42 9.96 -25.42
CA LEU A 275 -2.17 10.77 -24.45
C LEU A 275 -3.07 11.78 -25.15
N ALA A 276 -2.58 12.44 -26.22
CA ALA A 276 -3.38 13.35 -27.01
C ALA A 276 -4.55 12.63 -27.70
N ALA A 277 -4.31 11.45 -28.28
CA ALA A 277 -5.38 10.66 -28.92
C ALA A 277 -6.40 10.15 -27.90
N TRP A 278 -5.97 9.79 -26.68
CA TRP A 278 -6.85 9.41 -25.60
C TRP A 278 -7.75 10.57 -25.15
N ASP A 279 -7.20 11.77 -25.01
CA ASP A 279 -7.95 12.98 -24.60
C ASP A 279 -8.96 13.45 -25.65
N GLU A 280 -8.73 13.16 -26.95
CA GLU A 280 -9.65 13.48 -28.05
C GLU A 280 -10.93 12.61 -28.06
N LEU A 281 -10.92 11.44 -27.45
CA LEU A 281 -12.09 10.56 -27.41
C LEU A 281 -13.12 11.06 -26.38
N PRO A 282 -14.42 11.12 -26.74
CA PRO A 282 -15.45 11.66 -25.83
C PRO A 282 -15.83 10.73 -24.69
N ASN A 283 -15.35 9.50 -24.70
CA ASN A 283 -15.67 8.43 -23.75
C ASN A 283 -14.46 7.99 -22.92
N THR A 284 -13.34 8.69 -23.01
CA THR A 284 -12.14 8.39 -22.24
C THR A 284 -11.80 9.53 -21.28
N THR A 285 -11.20 9.17 -20.14
CA THR A 285 -10.67 10.13 -19.17
C THR A 285 -9.44 9.56 -18.48
N ILE A 286 -8.57 10.45 -17.96
CA ILE A 286 -7.48 10.08 -17.04
C ILE A 286 -7.87 10.60 -15.68
N ASP A 287 -8.00 9.69 -14.72
CA ASP A 287 -8.27 10.03 -13.32
C ASP A 287 -6.99 9.91 -12.48
N SER A 288 -6.54 11.04 -11.94
CA SER A 288 -5.41 11.11 -11.03
C SER A 288 -5.80 11.58 -9.62
N ASN A 289 -7.07 11.97 -9.42
CA ASN A 289 -7.51 12.71 -8.25
C ASN A 289 -8.50 11.96 -7.36
N SER A 290 -9.31 11.06 -7.91
CA SER A 290 -10.32 10.33 -7.13
C SER A 290 -9.66 9.43 -6.09
N GLY A 291 -10.26 9.32 -4.91
CA GLY A 291 -9.89 8.31 -3.94
C GLY A 291 -10.18 6.88 -4.46
N PRO A 292 -9.45 5.85 -4.01
CA PRO A 292 -9.73 4.47 -4.43
C PRO A 292 -11.17 4.02 -4.16
N ALA A 293 -11.76 4.44 -3.03
CA ALA A 293 -13.14 4.09 -2.68
C ALA A 293 -14.15 4.64 -3.70
N GLU A 294 -14.00 5.91 -4.10
CA GLU A 294 -14.86 6.56 -5.11
C GLU A 294 -14.74 5.84 -6.46
N LEU A 295 -13.50 5.54 -6.86
CA LEU A 295 -13.22 4.84 -8.10
C LEU A 295 -13.86 3.45 -8.13
N PHE A 296 -13.71 2.68 -7.04
CA PHE A 296 -14.22 1.32 -6.93
C PHE A 296 -15.74 1.27 -6.94
N VAL A 297 -16.42 2.21 -6.28
CA VAL A 297 -17.89 2.28 -6.29
C VAL A 297 -18.44 2.72 -7.64
N ALA A 298 -17.72 3.61 -8.34
CA ALA A 298 -18.14 4.13 -9.63
C ALA A 298 -17.91 3.15 -10.80
N CYS A 299 -17.13 2.09 -10.61
CA CYS A 299 -16.65 1.20 -11.65
C CYS A 299 -17.55 -0.02 -11.79
N ASP A 300 -17.90 -0.40 -13.03
CA ASP A 300 -18.60 -1.64 -13.33
C ASP A 300 -17.61 -2.80 -13.55
N VAL A 301 -16.48 -2.51 -14.23
CA VAL A 301 -15.41 -3.47 -14.49
C VAL A 301 -14.06 -2.80 -14.19
N LEU A 302 -13.29 -3.36 -13.27
CA LEU A 302 -11.92 -2.94 -13.01
C LEU A 302 -10.93 -3.86 -13.73
N LEU A 303 -10.12 -3.27 -14.62
CA LEU A 303 -8.94 -3.92 -15.20
C LEU A 303 -7.71 -3.45 -14.42
N THR A 304 -6.89 -4.35 -13.96
CA THR A 304 -5.62 -4.04 -13.30
C THR A 304 -4.54 -5.04 -13.68
N ASP A 305 -3.30 -4.60 -13.64
CA ASP A 305 -2.11 -5.45 -13.70
C ASP A 305 -1.25 -5.26 -12.45
N GLY A 306 -1.75 -4.49 -11.49
CA GLY A 306 -1.03 -4.09 -10.29
C GLY A 306 -1.48 -4.80 -9.03
N ILE A 307 -0.57 -4.78 -8.04
CA ILE A 307 -0.72 -5.57 -6.82
C ILE A 307 -1.72 -4.98 -5.82
N SER A 308 -1.79 -3.66 -5.64
CA SER A 308 -2.66 -3.08 -4.61
C SER A 308 -4.15 -3.30 -4.95
N PHE A 309 -4.57 -2.90 -6.14
CA PHE A 309 -5.99 -3.01 -6.55
C PHE A 309 -6.44 -4.44 -6.77
N LEU A 310 -5.51 -5.36 -7.05
CA LEU A 310 -5.79 -6.80 -7.15
C LEU A 310 -6.43 -7.37 -5.87
N ALA A 311 -6.01 -6.86 -4.70
CA ALA A 311 -6.57 -7.26 -3.42
C ALA A 311 -7.64 -6.28 -2.91
N GLU A 312 -7.40 -4.97 -3.01
CA GLU A 312 -8.27 -3.94 -2.45
C GLU A 312 -9.66 -3.96 -3.09
N TYR A 313 -9.75 -4.07 -4.42
CA TYR A 313 -11.03 -4.05 -5.13
C TYR A 313 -11.98 -5.18 -4.71
N PRO A 314 -11.57 -6.46 -4.74
CA PRO A 314 -12.45 -7.54 -4.27
C PRO A 314 -12.80 -7.45 -2.79
N LEU A 315 -11.87 -6.99 -1.94
CA LEU A 315 -12.15 -6.81 -0.52
C LEU A 315 -13.21 -5.73 -0.26
N VAL A 316 -13.10 -4.61 -0.98
CA VAL A 316 -13.96 -3.43 -0.81
C VAL A 316 -15.33 -3.64 -1.44
N THR A 317 -15.37 -4.13 -2.68
CA THR A 317 -16.61 -4.21 -3.47
C THR A 317 -17.34 -5.53 -3.39
N GLY A 318 -16.64 -6.60 -3.02
CA GLY A 318 -17.16 -7.97 -3.12
C GLY A 318 -17.28 -8.48 -4.56
N LYS A 319 -16.68 -7.77 -5.55
CA LYS A 319 -16.67 -8.13 -6.96
C LYS A 319 -15.26 -8.55 -7.40
N PRO A 320 -15.10 -9.48 -8.35
CA PRO A 320 -13.80 -9.76 -8.93
C PRO A 320 -13.31 -8.60 -9.80
N SER A 321 -12.00 -8.33 -9.78
CA SER A 321 -11.35 -7.53 -10.83
C SER A 321 -10.98 -8.40 -12.02
N VAL A 322 -10.65 -7.78 -13.15
CA VAL A 322 -9.99 -8.43 -14.28
C VAL A 322 -8.50 -8.15 -14.16
N PHE A 323 -7.70 -9.19 -13.94
CA PHE A 323 -6.26 -9.10 -13.79
C PHE A 323 -5.56 -9.49 -15.09
N ILE A 324 -4.97 -8.49 -15.77
CA ILE A 324 -4.13 -8.72 -16.95
C ILE A 324 -2.73 -9.04 -16.46
N GLU A 325 -2.37 -10.31 -16.50
CA GLU A 325 -1.18 -10.82 -15.85
C GLU A 325 0.06 -10.72 -16.74
N ASN A 326 1.07 -9.99 -16.29
CA ASN A 326 2.40 -10.06 -16.86
C ASN A 326 3.06 -11.37 -16.40
N GLN A 327 3.31 -12.30 -17.32
CA GLN A 327 3.88 -13.63 -16.99
C GLN A 327 5.31 -13.56 -16.42
N GLY A 328 5.96 -12.41 -16.46
CA GLY A 328 7.28 -12.20 -15.89
C GLY A 328 7.29 -11.50 -14.53
N HIS A 329 6.13 -11.32 -13.90
CA HIS A 329 6.07 -10.70 -12.59
C HIS A 329 6.70 -11.58 -11.49
N TRP A 330 7.04 -10.96 -10.36
CA TRP A 330 7.50 -11.70 -9.19
C TRP A 330 6.40 -12.62 -8.65
N ASP A 331 6.82 -13.75 -8.10
CA ASP A 331 5.90 -14.73 -7.54
C ASP A 331 4.99 -14.13 -6.48
N PHE A 332 3.74 -14.52 -6.48
CA PHE A 332 2.82 -14.14 -5.43
C PHE A 332 3.19 -14.75 -4.08
N SER A 333 2.93 -14.01 -3.02
CA SER A 333 2.78 -14.56 -1.67
C SER A 333 1.50 -15.41 -1.58
N GLU A 334 1.30 -16.11 -0.46
CA GLU A 334 0.03 -16.83 -0.22
C GLU A 334 -1.18 -15.89 -0.30
N LEU A 335 -1.05 -14.64 0.19
CA LEU A 335 -2.11 -13.64 0.08
C LEU A 335 -2.27 -13.13 -1.36
N GLY A 336 -1.18 -13.01 -2.10
CA GLY A 336 -1.21 -12.65 -3.52
C GLY A 336 -1.93 -13.69 -4.36
N GLU A 337 -1.69 -14.99 -4.12
CA GLU A 337 -2.42 -16.08 -4.79
C GLU A 337 -3.92 -16.04 -4.47
N LEU A 338 -4.32 -15.80 -3.22
CA LEU A 338 -5.73 -15.62 -2.86
C LEU A 338 -6.34 -14.41 -3.58
N SER A 339 -5.61 -13.31 -3.72
CA SER A 339 -6.05 -12.13 -4.44
C SER A 339 -6.22 -12.38 -5.94
N ALA A 340 -5.27 -13.10 -6.55
CA ALA A 340 -5.34 -13.50 -7.95
C ALA A 340 -6.49 -14.48 -8.22
N GLN A 341 -6.77 -15.41 -7.30
CA GLN A 341 -7.92 -16.32 -7.37
C GLN A 341 -9.26 -15.58 -7.23
N ALA A 342 -9.30 -14.52 -6.42
CA ALA A 342 -10.47 -13.65 -6.26
C ALA A 342 -10.75 -12.77 -7.50
N SER A 343 -9.92 -12.85 -8.53
CA SER A 343 -9.99 -12.07 -9.75
C SER A 343 -10.18 -12.97 -11.00
N VAL A 344 -10.49 -12.37 -12.13
CA VAL A 344 -10.49 -13.03 -13.44
C VAL A 344 -9.12 -12.83 -14.07
N ARG A 345 -8.28 -13.85 -14.13
CA ARG A 345 -6.92 -13.78 -14.70
C ARG A 345 -6.98 -13.92 -16.21
N LEU A 346 -6.36 -12.97 -16.90
CA LEU A 346 -6.19 -12.95 -18.36
C LEU A 346 -4.71 -12.74 -18.69
N ASN A 347 -4.26 -13.30 -19.81
CA ASN A 347 -2.87 -13.19 -20.25
C ASN A 347 -2.61 -11.95 -21.13
N SER A 348 -3.66 -11.28 -21.60
CA SER A 348 -3.53 -10.13 -22.48
C SER A 348 -4.81 -9.27 -22.48
N PHE A 349 -4.66 -8.04 -22.96
CA PHE A 349 -5.81 -7.16 -23.21
C PHE A 349 -6.72 -7.72 -24.34
N ALA A 350 -6.14 -8.42 -25.32
CA ALA A 350 -6.90 -9.06 -26.38
C ALA A 350 -7.89 -10.12 -25.83
N GLU A 351 -7.52 -10.87 -24.79
CA GLU A 351 -8.46 -11.79 -24.13
C GLU A 351 -9.62 -11.04 -23.46
N PHE A 352 -9.36 -9.88 -22.86
CA PHE A 352 -10.40 -9.02 -22.33
C PHE A 352 -11.35 -8.55 -23.44
N VAL A 353 -10.82 -8.02 -24.54
CA VAL A 353 -11.61 -7.56 -25.68
C VAL A 353 -12.48 -8.69 -26.23
N ALA A 354 -11.90 -9.89 -26.42
CA ALA A 354 -12.64 -11.05 -26.92
C ALA A 354 -13.77 -11.53 -25.99
N GLY A 355 -13.64 -11.29 -24.68
CA GLY A 355 -14.65 -11.67 -23.67
C GLY A 355 -15.60 -10.55 -23.28
N PHE A 356 -15.42 -9.33 -23.78
CA PHE A 356 -16.11 -8.15 -23.24
C PHE A 356 -17.61 -8.18 -23.43
N ASP A 357 -18.10 -8.59 -24.60
CA ASP A 357 -19.54 -8.72 -24.85
C ASP A 357 -20.20 -9.70 -23.86
N PHE A 358 -19.53 -10.81 -23.57
CA PHE A 358 -20.00 -11.77 -22.58
C PHE A 358 -20.02 -11.16 -21.16
N ILE A 359 -19.02 -10.35 -20.82
CA ILE A 359 -18.99 -9.62 -19.53
C ILE A 359 -20.17 -8.65 -19.43
N LEU A 360 -20.50 -7.95 -20.51
CA LEU A 360 -21.66 -7.05 -20.55
C LEU A 360 -23.00 -7.78 -20.40
N GLU A 361 -23.15 -8.95 -21.00
CA GLU A 361 -24.40 -9.73 -21.00
C GLU A 361 -24.60 -10.56 -19.72
N ALA A 362 -23.55 -11.23 -19.28
CA ALA A 362 -23.61 -12.21 -18.19
C ALA A 362 -22.96 -11.75 -16.87
N GLY A 363 -22.21 -10.64 -16.90
CA GLY A 363 -21.36 -10.21 -15.80
C GLY A 363 -20.04 -10.98 -15.72
N LEU A 364 -19.21 -10.56 -14.77
CA LEU A 364 -17.98 -11.31 -14.42
C LEU A 364 -18.32 -12.63 -13.72
N PRO A 365 -17.46 -13.65 -13.85
CA PRO A 365 -17.65 -14.92 -13.14
C PRO A 365 -17.80 -14.73 -11.63
N ASP A 366 -18.63 -15.54 -10.99
CA ASP A 366 -18.75 -15.54 -9.52
C ASP A 366 -17.42 -15.98 -8.87
N ARG A 367 -16.89 -15.14 -8.00
CA ARG A 367 -15.68 -15.34 -7.19
C ARG A 367 -15.97 -15.16 -5.69
N SER A 368 -17.20 -15.27 -5.28
CA SER A 368 -17.61 -15.01 -3.89
C SER A 368 -16.90 -15.89 -2.87
N ALA A 369 -16.61 -17.15 -3.21
CA ALA A 369 -15.89 -18.07 -2.34
C ALA A 369 -14.41 -17.67 -2.18
N GLU A 370 -13.75 -17.30 -3.29
CA GLU A 370 -12.37 -16.86 -3.29
C GLU A 370 -12.21 -15.51 -2.59
N ILE A 371 -13.14 -14.58 -2.78
CA ILE A 371 -13.19 -13.30 -2.08
C ILE A 371 -13.41 -13.51 -0.57
N ALA A 372 -14.25 -14.47 -0.18
CA ALA A 372 -14.43 -14.82 1.23
C ALA A 372 -13.14 -15.37 1.85
N ALA A 373 -12.38 -16.22 1.13
CA ALA A 373 -11.10 -16.75 1.58
C ALA A 373 -10.05 -15.62 1.72
N LEU A 374 -10.01 -14.68 0.78
CA LEU A 374 -9.15 -13.50 0.86
C LEU A 374 -9.49 -12.63 2.07
N ARG A 375 -10.77 -12.40 2.34
CA ARG A 375 -11.23 -11.67 3.54
C ARG A 375 -10.82 -12.37 4.83
N GLU A 376 -11.01 -13.67 4.92
CA GLU A 376 -10.60 -14.44 6.11
C GLU A 376 -9.10 -14.33 6.38
N ALA A 377 -8.28 -14.29 5.32
CA ALA A 377 -6.84 -14.19 5.44
C ALA A 377 -6.35 -12.80 5.85
N SER A 378 -6.98 -11.72 5.37
CA SER A 378 -6.50 -10.34 5.50
C SER A 378 -7.36 -9.43 6.38
N SER A 379 -8.64 -9.72 6.52
CA SER A 379 -9.58 -8.87 7.29
C SER A 379 -10.60 -9.73 8.06
N PRO A 380 -10.13 -10.60 8.99
CA PRO A 380 -11.02 -11.44 9.77
C PRO A 380 -11.88 -10.66 10.77
N TYR A 381 -11.54 -9.40 11.00
CA TYR A 381 -12.19 -8.48 11.93
C TYR A 381 -12.56 -7.17 11.21
N PRO A 382 -13.51 -7.18 10.28
CA PRO A 382 -13.82 -6.01 9.44
C PRO A 382 -14.18 -4.77 10.27
N GLY A 383 -13.52 -3.65 10.00
CA GLY A 383 -13.70 -2.38 10.70
C GLY A 383 -13.09 -2.29 12.10
N GLU A 384 -12.39 -3.34 12.57
CA GLU A 384 -11.82 -3.39 13.92
C GLU A 384 -10.29 -3.24 13.96
N SER A 385 -9.59 -3.16 12.83
CA SER A 385 -8.12 -3.16 12.80
C SER A 385 -7.53 -2.06 13.68
N ALA A 386 -8.00 -0.82 13.55
CA ALA A 386 -7.54 0.29 14.36
C ALA A 386 -7.87 0.11 15.84
N SER A 387 -9.08 -0.35 16.18
CA SER A 387 -9.48 -0.61 17.58
C SER A 387 -8.59 -1.66 18.23
N ARG A 388 -8.24 -2.73 17.50
CA ARG A 388 -7.35 -3.78 17.99
C ARG A 388 -5.94 -3.27 18.27
N ILE A 389 -5.41 -2.42 17.36
CA ILE A 389 -4.12 -1.74 17.58
C ILE A 389 -4.18 -0.93 18.87
N ILE A 390 -5.22 -0.15 19.06
CA ILE A 390 -5.40 0.71 20.25
C ILE A 390 -5.47 -0.11 21.54
N GLU A 391 -6.23 -1.19 21.57
CA GLU A 391 -6.33 -2.04 22.76
C GLU A 391 -5.00 -2.72 23.09
N ILE A 392 -4.23 -3.18 22.08
CA ILE A 392 -2.91 -3.74 22.29
C ILE A 392 -1.97 -2.69 22.88
N VAL A 393 -1.93 -1.48 22.31
CA VAL A 393 -1.11 -0.36 22.82
C VAL A 393 -1.55 0.04 24.22
N ALA A 394 -2.86 0.10 24.50
CA ALA A 394 -3.38 0.43 25.82
C ALA A 394 -2.96 -0.59 26.90
N ALA A 395 -2.95 -1.87 26.53
CA ALA A 395 -2.61 -2.96 27.43
C ALA A 395 -1.10 -3.22 27.56
N ASP A 396 -0.28 -2.75 26.62
CA ASP A 396 1.16 -3.03 26.64
C ASP A 396 1.89 -2.22 27.73
N HIS A 397 2.71 -2.92 28.49
CA HIS A 397 3.58 -2.38 29.56
C HIS A 397 5.02 -2.89 29.42
N SER A 398 5.42 -3.30 28.20
CA SER A 398 6.76 -3.81 27.94
C SER A 398 7.83 -2.76 28.26
N ALA A 399 9.03 -3.22 28.58
CA ALA A 399 10.20 -2.34 28.65
C ALA A 399 10.59 -1.82 27.27
N LEU A 400 11.47 -0.82 27.22
CA LEU A 400 12.13 -0.43 25.98
C LEU A 400 12.91 -1.61 25.43
N VAL A 401 12.94 -1.74 24.11
CA VAL A 401 13.70 -2.79 23.45
C VAL A 401 15.19 -2.49 23.58
N ASP A 402 15.98 -3.48 24.00
CA ASP A 402 17.43 -3.36 24.05
C ASP A 402 18.00 -3.32 22.62
N PRO A 403 18.75 -2.28 22.22
CA PRO A 403 19.36 -2.22 20.89
C PRO A 403 20.28 -3.41 20.55
N SER A 404 20.77 -4.16 21.53
CA SER A 404 21.61 -5.35 21.31
C SER A 404 20.88 -6.52 20.65
N VAL A 405 19.53 -6.47 20.56
CA VAL A 405 18.75 -7.47 19.82
C VAL A 405 18.90 -7.35 18.29
N VAL A 406 19.42 -6.23 17.82
CA VAL A 406 19.61 -6.01 16.38
C VAL A 406 20.73 -6.91 15.88
N THR A 407 20.38 -7.81 14.98
CA THR A 407 21.36 -8.52 14.18
C THR A 407 21.66 -7.71 12.92
N GLU A 408 22.92 -7.74 12.46
CA GLU A 408 23.28 -7.13 11.19
C GLU A 408 22.44 -7.72 10.06
N VAL A 409 21.85 -6.83 9.25
CA VAL A 409 21.10 -7.22 8.06
C VAL A 409 22.04 -7.12 6.86
N PRO A 410 22.47 -8.24 6.26
CA PRO A 410 23.51 -8.26 5.22
C PRO A 410 23.20 -7.35 4.02
N TRP A 411 21.91 -7.11 3.72
CA TRP A 411 21.48 -6.24 2.62
C TRP A 411 21.63 -4.73 2.89
N GLU A 412 21.89 -4.30 4.11
CA GLU A 412 22.24 -2.91 4.42
C GLU A 412 23.64 -2.56 3.92
N ARG A 413 24.47 -3.57 3.64
CA ARG A 413 25.88 -3.44 3.19
C ARG A 413 26.09 -3.75 1.69
N GLN A 414 25.07 -3.73 0.84
CA GLN A 414 25.24 -4.12 -0.57
C GLN A 414 26.16 -3.16 -1.33
N PRO A 415 27.09 -3.69 -2.19
CA PRO A 415 27.92 -2.87 -3.06
C PRO A 415 27.07 -1.99 -3.99
N GLY A 416 27.32 -0.70 -4.01
CA GLY A 416 26.60 0.28 -4.83
C GLY A 416 25.38 0.92 -4.15
N ARG A 417 25.05 0.55 -2.93
CA ARG A 417 24.19 1.34 -2.05
C ARG A 417 25.06 2.03 -1.02
N GLU A 418 24.92 3.35 -0.91
CA GLU A 418 25.64 4.10 0.13
C GLU A 418 25.35 3.45 1.49
N PRO A 419 26.39 3.24 2.35
CA PRO A 419 26.19 2.86 3.73
C PRO A 419 25.24 3.89 4.36
N LEU A 420 24.43 3.46 5.33
CA LEU A 420 23.78 4.41 6.21
C LEU A 420 24.88 5.33 6.74
N GLU A 421 24.91 6.59 6.30
CA GLU A 421 25.87 7.56 6.82
C GLU A 421 25.82 7.53 8.34
N GLU A 422 26.99 7.32 8.95
CA GLU A 422 27.16 7.30 10.42
C GLU A 422 26.82 8.65 11.06
#